data_1d518a5c370e777c07eadb7edbe0b3c9
#
_entry.id   1d518a5c370e777c07eadb7edbe0b3c9
#
_cell.length_a   1.000
_cell.length_b   1.000
_cell.length_c   1.000
_cell.angle_alpha   90.00
_cell.angle_beta   90.00
_cell.angle_gamma   90.00
#
_symmetry.space_group_name_H-M   'P 1'
#
loop_
_entity.id
_entity.type
_entity.pdbx_description
1 polymer ?
#
loop_
_entity_poly.entity_id
_entity_poly.type
_entity_poly.pdbx_seq_one_letter_code
_entity_poly.pdbx_strand_id
1 'polypeptide(L)'
;MRCAIRTGVLSLAAVLSISAPLCAQNDLDQRINREADSLLATYKYLHENPELSTQERETSTLLAADLKKSGYEVTDHFGQYTEPGLNAYGVVAVLRNGPGPAVYVRTDMDALPIIENTGLPYASHVKVARAGGGEVGVMHACGHDLHMTVFLGTARMLGQLKDRWSGTVVLIGQPAEETVGGAQAMLRAGLFTRFPKPDYVLALHDTSAVPAGKVSWHAGPLLAGADSVDITVRGYGGHGAAPQAGKYPIVIASEIVVALQTIVSREMDPQLPTVVTVGSFH
;
A
#
# COMPACT_ATOMS: atom_id res chain seq x y z
N MET A 1 74.95 -27.21 21.08
CA MET A 1 73.68 -27.26 20.37
C MET A 1 72.74 -26.23 20.96
N ARG A 2 72.47 -25.11 20.24
CA ARG A 2 71.62 -24.02 20.70
C ARG A 2 70.23 -24.16 20.04
N CYS A 3 69.18 -24.34 20.86
CA CYS A 3 67.83 -24.37 20.41
C CYS A 3 67.22 -22.96 20.50
N ALA A 4 66.84 -22.39 19.37
CA ALA A 4 66.22 -21.07 19.29
C ALA A 4 64.70 -21.20 19.30
N ILE A 5 64.08 -20.62 20.32
CA ILE A 5 62.62 -20.50 20.44
C ILE A 5 62.18 -19.25 19.62
N ARG A 6 61.40 -19.46 18.56
CA ARG A 6 60.69 -18.39 17.85
C ARG A 6 59.28 -18.32 18.43
N THR A 7 59.03 -17.30 19.22
CA THR A 7 57.65 -16.91 19.63
C THR A 7 57.01 -16.12 18.49
N GLY A 8 55.92 -16.69 17.94
CA GLY A 8 55.13 -16.05 16.94
C GLY A 8 54.21 -15.00 17.54
N VAL A 9 54.22 -13.83 16.95
CA VAL A 9 53.24 -12.76 17.15
C VAL A 9 52.23 -12.92 16.04
N LEU A 10 51.13 -13.59 16.32
CA LEU A 10 49.90 -13.60 15.51
C LEU A 10 48.72 -13.58 16.47
N SER A 11 47.97 -12.53 16.51
CA SER A 11 46.56 -12.43 16.90
C SER A 11 46.19 -11.08 17.49
N LEU A 12 46.10 -10.04 16.68
CA LEU A 12 45.38 -8.81 17.08
C LEU A 12 44.61 -8.10 15.94
N ALA A 13 44.50 -8.72 14.77
CA ALA A 13 43.84 -8.09 13.62
C ALA A 13 42.39 -8.57 13.37
N ALA A 14 41.90 -9.60 14.10
CA ALA A 14 40.61 -10.23 13.81
C ALA A 14 39.41 -9.68 14.61
N VAL A 15 39.63 -8.83 15.61
CA VAL A 15 38.54 -8.38 16.53
C VAL A 15 37.91 -7.06 16.11
N LEU A 16 38.53 -6.28 15.24
CA LEU A 16 38.00 -4.97 14.82
C LEU A 16 36.91 -5.01 13.74
N SER A 17 36.69 -6.12 13.06
CA SER A 17 35.76 -6.20 11.94
C SER A 17 34.31 -6.50 12.33
N ILE A 18 34.03 -6.94 13.57
CA ILE A 18 32.69 -7.36 14.02
C ILE A 18 31.94 -6.23 14.75
N SER A 19 32.61 -5.20 15.22
CA SER A 19 31.99 -4.13 16.00
C SER A 19 31.31 -3.04 15.15
N ALA A 20 31.72 -2.83 13.91
CA ALA A 20 31.17 -1.79 13.05
C ALA A 20 29.69 -2.01 12.67
N PRO A 21 29.21 -3.21 12.30
CA PRO A 21 27.80 -3.43 11.99
C PRO A 21 26.87 -3.32 13.21
N LEU A 22 27.31 -3.72 14.40
CA LEU A 22 26.52 -3.58 15.63
C LEU A 22 26.33 -2.11 16.05
N CYS A 23 27.37 -1.28 15.91
CA CYS A 23 27.26 0.15 16.22
C CYS A 23 26.34 0.88 15.24
N ALA A 24 26.37 0.52 13.96
CA ALA A 24 25.49 1.11 12.94
C ALA A 24 24.03 0.73 13.15
N GLN A 25 23.74 -0.51 13.55
CA GLN A 25 22.38 -0.97 13.86
C GLN A 25 21.84 -0.23 15.09
N ASN A 26 22.63 -0.12 16.17
CA ASN A 26 22.25 0.61 17.37
C ASN A 26 21.92 2.09 17.11
N ASP A 27 22.64 2.75 16.20
CA ASP A 27 22.35 4.14 15.83
C ASP A 27 21.04 4.25 15.03
N LEU A 28 20.79 3.33 14.09
CA LEU A 28 19.54 3.29 13.35
C LEU A 28 18.33 3.06 14.28
N ASP A 29 18.42 2.08 15.17
CA ASP A 29 17.38 1.77 16.14
C ASP A 29 17.08 2.95 17.07
N GLN A 30 18.12 3.67 17.52
CA GLN A 30 17.94 4.88 18.33
C GLN A 30 17.26 6.01 17.55
N ARG A 31 17.56 6.18 16.26
CA ARG A 31 16.88 7.17 15.39
C ARG A 31 15.41 6.81 15.19
N ILE A 32 15.11 5.55 14.89
CA ILE A 32 13.74 5.04 14.74
C ILE A 32 12.96 5.26 16.04
N ASN A 33 13.53 4.90 17.20
CA ASN A 33 12.88 5.08 18.48
C ASN A 33 12.58 6.55 18.83
N ARG A 34 13.39 7.50 18.36
CA ARG A 34 13.09 8.93 18.50
C ARG A 34 11.90 9.40 17.68
N GLU A 35 11.62 8.76 16.57
CA GLU A 35 10.48 9.08 15.70
C GLU A 35 9.19 8.33 16.12
N ALA A 36 9.31 7.28 16.95
CA ALA A 36 8.21 6.34 17.23
C ALA A 36 6.93 7.01 17.73
N ASP A 37 7.03 7.93 18.70
CA ASP A 37 5.85 8.62 19.25
C ASP A 37 5.17 9.51 18.19
N SER A 38 5.96 10.21 17.37
CA SER A 38 5.45 11.05 16.30
C SER A 38 4.79 10.20 15.20
N LEU A 39 5.39 9.07 14.84
CA LEU A 39 4.83 8.14 13.86
C LEU A 39 3.55 7.48 14.39
N LEU A 40 3.52 7.10 15.65
CA LEU A 40 2.32 6.56 16.28
C LEU A 40 1.17 7.60 16.31
N ALA A 41 1.50 8.86 16.56
CA ALA A 41 0.50 9.93 16.49
C ALA A 41 -0.03 10.12 15.06
N THR A 42 0.85 10.04 14.05
CA THR A 42 0.47 10.09 12.61
C THR A 42 -0.42 8.90 12.25
N TYR A 43 -0.07 7.69 12.65
CA TYR A 43 -0.88 6.49 12.46
C TYR A 43 -2.31 6.66 13.01
N LYS A 44 -2.42 7.07 14.28
CA LYS A 44 -3.73 7.27 14.90
C LYS A 44 -4.56 8.34 14.21
N TYR A 45 -3.92 9.43 13.78
CA TYR A 45 -4.59 10.48 13.03
C TYR A 45 -5.13 9.99 11.70
N LEU A 46 -4.34 9.25 10.92
CA LEU A 46 -4.77 8.66 9.64
C LEU A 46 -5.90 7.64 9.86
N HIS A 47 -5.79 6.80 10.87
CA HIS A 47 -6.81 5.82 11.23
C HIS A 47 -8.15 6.47 11.59
N GLU A 48 -8.13 7.56 12.35
CA GLU A 48 -9.31 8.31 12.79
C GLU A 48 -9.94 9.15 11.66
N ASN A 49 -9.15 9.51 10.63
CA ASN A 49 -9.56 10.40 9.54
C ASN A 49 -9.35 9.77 8.14
N PRO A 50 -9.92 8.60 7.88
CA PRO A 50 -9.76 7.91 6.61
C PRO A 50 -10.55 8.60 5.48
N GLU A 51 -10.01 8.56 4.26
CA GLU A 51 -10.65 9.08 3.06
C GLU A 51 -10.79 7.97 2.01
N LEU A 52 -11.92 7.96 1.29
CA LEU A 52 -12.16 6.97 0.22
C LEU A 52 -11.30 7.23 -1.02
N SER A 53 -11.19 6.21 -1.89
CA SER A 53 -10.58 6.31 -3.21
C SER A 53 -11.06 7.57 -3.95
N THR A 54 -10.15 8.32 -4.55
CA THR A 54 -10.37 9.59 -5.26
C THR A 54 -10.81 10.78 -4.39
N GLN A 55 -10.80 10.62 -3.07
CA GLN A 55 -11.18 11.65 -2.09
C GLN A 55 -10.05 11.96 -1.08
N GLU A 56 -8.84 11.43 -1.27
CA GLU A 56 -7.70 11.41 -0.34
C GLU A 56 -7.01 12.78 -0.21
N ARG A 57 -7.79 13.87 -0.13
CA ARG A 57 -7.27 15.23 -0.17
C ARG A 57 -6.45 15.60 1.06
N GLU A 58 -6.99 15.34 2.23
CA GLU A 58 -6.33 15.68 3.49
C GLU A 58 -5.16 14.74 3.75
N THR A 59 -5.32 13.46 3.42
CA THR A 59 -4.27 12.43 3.46
C THR A 59 -3.09 12.82 2.58
N SER A 60 -3.34 13.18 1.32
CA SER A 60 -2.32 13.66 0.38
C SER A 60 -1.60 14.90 0.90
N THR A 61 -2.34 15.85 1.46
CA THR A 61 -1.79 17.08 2.04
C THR A 61 -0.86 16.79 3.21
N LEU A 62 -1.25 15.88 4.11
CA LEU A 62 -0.44 15.44 5.25
C LEU A 62 0.87 14.80 4.78
N LEU A 63 0.79 13.84 3.85
CA LEU A 63 1.97 13.17 3.29
C LEU A 63 2.91 14.18 2.63
N ALA A 64 2.37 15.05 1.76
CA ALA A 64 3.16 16.06 1.07
C ALA A 64 3.87 17.02 2.03
N ALA A 65 3.21 17.41 3.12
CA ALA A 65 3.79 18.30 4.13
C ALA A 65 4.93 17.65 4.90
N ASP A 66 4.78 16.38 5.31
CA ASP A 66 5.82 15.62 6.03
C ASP A 66 7.04 15.35 5.14
N LEU A 67 6.81 14.98 3.88
CA LEU A 67 7.87 14.75 2.91
C LEU A 67 8.65 16.03 2.59
N LYS A 68 7.99 17.19 2.49
CA LYS A 68 8.65 18.49 2.35
C LYS A 68 9.56 18.80 3.55
N LYS A 69 9.07 18.57 4.78
CA LYS A 69 9.87 18.73 6.02
C LYS A 69 11.07 17.81 6.06
N SER A 70 10.95 16.61 5.49
CA SER A 70 12.03 15.62 5.39
C SER A 70 13.05 15.92 4.28
N GLY A 71 12.88 17.05 3.56
CA GLY A 71 13.83 17.55 2.57
C GLY A 71 13.64 17.02 1.16
N TYR A 72 12.45 16.48 0.84
CA TYR A 72 12.10 16.03 -0.51
C TYR A 72 11.52 17.17 -1.37
N GLU A 73 11.78 17.12 -2.66
CA GLU A 73 11.09 17.89 -3.68
C GLU A 73 9.75 17.20 -3.97
N VAL A 74 8.61 17.83 -3.63
CA VAL A 74 7.30 17.20 -3.64
C VAL A 74 6.41 17.78 -4.71
N THR A 75 5.80 16.90 -5.50
CA THR A 75 4.69 17.16 -6.40
C THR A 75 3.46 16.48 -5.84
N ASP A 76 2.45 17.24 -5.47
CA ASP A 76 1.16 16.77 -4.98
C ASP A 76 0.07 16.86 -6.07
N HIS A 77 -1.12 16.29 -5.80
CA HIS A 77 -2.24 16.23 -6.76
C HIS A 77 -1.81 15.62 -8.11
N PHE A 78 -0.96 14.59 -8.05
CA PHE A 78 -0.38 13.98 -9.23
C PHE A 78 -1.20 12.77 -9.70
N GLY A 79 -1.71 12.86 -10.93
CA GLY A 79 -2.49 11.81 -11.58
C GLY A 79 -3.44 12.39 -12.61
N GLN A 80 -3.97 11.54 -13.48
CA GLN A 80 -4.97 11.90 -14.49
C GLN A 80 -5.93 10.74 -14.69
N TYR A 81 -7.15 10.90 -14.20
CA TYR A 81 -8.24 9.96 -14.45
C TYR A 81 -8.84 10.17 -15.84
N THR A 82 -9.46 9.13 -16.40
CA THR A 82 -10.22 9.22 -17.66
C THR A 82 -11.63 9.74 -17.44
N GLU A 83 -12.19 9.50 -16.26
CA GLU A 83 -13.50 9.93 -15.87
C GLU A 83 -13.49 11.44 -15.56
N PRO A 84 -14.38 12.24 -16.20
CA PRO A 84 -14.47 13.67 -15.93
C PRO A 84 -14.86 13.97 -14.49
N GLY A 85 -14.23 14.97 -13.89
CA GLY A 85 -14.58 15.47 -12.56
C GLY A 85 -13.89 14.73 -11.39
N LEU A 86 -13.12 13.68 -11.64
CA LEU A 86 -12.29 13.07 -10.61
C LEU A 86 -10.99 13.84 -10.40
N ASN A 87 -10.67 14.11 -9.14
CA ASN A 87 -9.40 14.69 -8.75
C ASN A 87 -8.39 13.58 -8.43
N ALA A 88 -7.14 13.81 -8.81
CA ALA A 88 -6.06 12.91 -8.43
C ALA A 88 -5.30 13.50 -7.24
N TYR A 89 -5.13 12.73 -6.20
CA TYR A 89 -4.44 13.13 -4.97
C TYR A 89 -3.09 12.43 -4.80
N GLY A 90 -2.52 11.89 -5.88
CA GLY A 90 -1.21 11.26 -5.83
C GLY A 90 -0.10 12.21 -5.37
N VAL A 91 0.86 11.68 -4.65
CA VAL A 91 2.05 12.40 -4.17
C VAL A 91 3.29 11.75 -4.76
N VAL A 92 4.18 12.56 -5.34
CA VAL A 92 5.50 12.11 -5.79
C VAL A 92 6.55 13.01 -5.12
N ALA A 93 7.47 12.39 -4.38
CA ALA A 93 8.52 13.12 -3.68
C ALA A 93 9.89 12.57 -4.08
N VAL A 94 10.81 13.44 -4.43
CA VAL A 94 12.15 13.10 -4.94
C VAL A 94 13.22 13.60 -4.00
N LEU A 95 14.15 12.74 -3.64
CA LEU A 95 15.37 13.09 -2.89
C LEU A 95 16.58 12.59 -3.67
N ARG A 96 17.39 13.54 -4.15
CA ARG A 96 18.66 13.24 -4.84
C ARG A 96 19.83 13.34 -3.88
N ASN A 97 20.69 12.33 -3.91
CA ASN A 97 21.86 12.24 -3.04
C ASN A 97 23.08 11.68 -3.80
N GLY A 98 23.53 12.39 -4.81
CA GLY A 98 24.69 12.01 -5.64
C GLY A 98 24.37 10.95 -6.71
N PRO A 99 25.40 10.41 -7.36
CA PRO A 99 25.23 9.38 -8.39
C PRO A 99 24.85 8.03 -7.78
N GLY A 100 24.01 7.26 -8.49
CA GLY A 100 23.57 5.95 -8.06
C GLY A 100 22.21 5.58 -8.65
N PRO A 101 21.62 4.46 -8.23
CA PRO A 101 20.36 3.99 -8.75
C PRO A 101 19.17 4.88 -8.34
N ALA A 102 18.10 4.80 -9.12
CA ALA A 102 16.81 5.35 -8.75
C ALA A 102 15.95 4.26 -8.07
N VAL A 103 15.64 4.46 -6.80
CA VAL A 103 14.83 3.54 -6.00
C VAL A 103 13.49 4.19 -5.70
N TYR A 104 12.41 3.50 -6.03
CA TYR A 104 11.06 3.91 -5.73
C TYR A 104 10.55 3.19 -4.49
N VAL A 105 9.86 3.91 -3.61
CA VAL A 105 9.09 3.33 -2.50
C VAL A 105 7.65 3.79 -2.64
N ARG A 106 6.72 2.84 -2.62
CA ARG A 106 5.29 3.10 -2.82
C ARG A 106 4.50 2.81 -1.55
N THR A 107 3.55 3.68 -1.25
CA THR A 107 2.42 3.42 -0.35
C THR A 107 1.10 3.69 -1.08
N ASP A 108 0.04 3.05 -0.63
CA ASP A 108 -1.35 3.39 -0.92
C ASP A 108 -1.88 4.39 0.12
N MET A 109 -3.05 5.01 -0.15
CA MET A 109 -3.51 6.11 0.69
C MET A 109 -5.01 6.05 1.03
N ASP A 110 -5.80 5.35 0.23
CA ASP A 110 -7.25 5.32 0.34
C ASP A 110 -7.76 4.32 1.37
N ALA A 111 -8.99 4.50 1.81
CA ALA A 111 -9.70 3.66 2.76
C ALA A 111 -10.96 3.05 2.12
N LEU A 112 -11.59 2.14 2.84
CA LEU A 112 -12.74 1.35 2.41
C LEU A 112 -14.06 1.90 2.95
N PRO A 113 -15.17 1.72 2.22
CA PRO A 113 -16.51 2.12 2.67
C PRO A 113 -17.09 1.13 3.69
N ILE A 114 -16.46 1.05 4.86
CA ILE A 114 -16.77 0.12 5.94
C ILE A 114 -17.02 0.90 7.23
N ILE A 115 -18.05 0.52 8.01
CA ILE A 115 -18.26 1.04 9.36
C ILE A 115 -17.27 0.36 10.28
N GLU A 116 -16.43 1.13 10.95
CA GLU A 116 -15.50 0.58 11.94
C GLU A 116 -16.24 0.18 13.22
N ASN A 117 -15.90 -1.00 13.75
CA ASN A 117 -16.42 -1.54 14.99
C ASN A 117 -15.31 -2.22 15.81
N THR A 118 -14.14 -1.60 15.89
CA THR A 118 -12.98 -2.14 16.63
C THR A 118 -13.02 -1.80 18.11
N GLY A 119 -13.72 -0.73 18.50
CA GLY A 119 -13.74 -0.21 19.87
C GLY A 119 -12.44 0.49 20.27
N LEU A 120 -11.56 0.80 19.35
CA LEU A 120 -10.33 1.55 19.61
C LEU A 120 -10.65 3.00 20.01
N PRO A 121 -9.86 3.62 20.89
CA PRO A 121 -10.07 5.01 21.30
C PRO A 121 -9.83 6.03 20.19
N TYR A 122 -9.25 5.60 19.09
CA TYR A 122 -9.01 6.37 17.86
C TYR A 122 -9.69 5.72 16.63
N ALA A 123 -10.77 4.96 16.87
CA ALA A 123 -11.59 4.39 15.80
C ALA A 123 -12.20 5.49 14.91
N SER A 124 -12.33 5.22 13.63
CA SER A 124 -12.96 6.14 12.69
C SER A 124 -14.46 6.27 12.95
N HIS A 125 -14.94 7.50 12.97
CA HIS A 125 -16.35 7.86 12.96
C HIS A 125 -16.75 8.59 11.67
N VAL A 126 -15.87 8.61 10.68
CA VAL A 126 -16.10 9.26 9.38
C VAL A 126 -17.24 8.56 8.66
N LYS A 127 -18.15 9.39 8.11
CA LYS A 127 -19.25 8.95 7.26
C LYS A 127 -19.30 9.80 6.03
N VAL A 128 -19.59 9.18 4.90
CA VAL A 128 -19.76 9.86 3.61
C VAL A 128 -21.08 9.47 2.98
N ALA A 129 -21.63 10.36 2.17
CA ALA A 129 -22.83 10.10 1.39
C ALA A 129 -22.56 8.98 0.37
N ARG A 130 -23.48 8.03 0.28
CA ARG A 130 -23.42 6.91 -0.68
C ARG A 130 -24.14 7.28 -1.97
N ALA A 131 -23.59 6.90 -3.12
CA ALA A 131 -24.30 6.94 -4.37
C ALA A 131 -25.56 6.05 -4.27
N GLY A 132 -26.76 6.64 -4.52
CA GLY A 132 -28.04 5.95 -4.32
C GLY A 132 -28.73 6.26 -3.00
N GLY A 133 -28.14 7.08 -2.14
CA GLY A 133 -28.71 7.60 -0.87
C GLY A 133 -28.22 6.88 0.37
N GLY A 134 -28.34 7.56 1.51
CA GLY A 134 -27.81 7.11 2.80
C GLY A 134 -26.35 7.48 3.01
N GLU A 135 -25.79 7.04 4.13
CA GLU A 135 -24.39 7.21 4.50
C GLU A 135 -23.69 5.86 4.62
N VAL A 136 -22.39 5.86 4.44
CA VAL A 136 -21.51 4.73 4.70
C VAL A 136 -20.37 5.18 5.59
N GLY A 137 -19.93 4.31 6.53
CA GLY A 137 -18.71 4.55 7.30
C GLY A 137 -17.48 4.45 6.43
N VAL A 138 -16.36 5.00 6.88
CA VAL A 138 -15.07 4.89 6.20
C VAL A 138 -14.04 4.37 7.20
N MET A 139 -13.25 3.37 6.81
CA MET A 139 -12.25 2.73 7.67
C MET A 139 -11.01 2.31 6.86
N HIS A 140 -9.83 2.49 7.42
CA HIS A 140 -8.60 1.86 6.90
C HIS A 140 -8.58 0.36 7.24
N ALA A 141 -9.50 -0.41 6.63
CA ALA A 141 -9.61 -1.85 6.89
C ALA A 141 -8.56 -2.68 6.13
N CYS A 142 -7.82 -2.07 5.19
CA CYS A 142 -6.70 -2.69 4.46
C CYS A 142 -5.32 -2.26 4.99
N GLY A 143 -5.25 -1.47 6.08
CA GLY A 143 -4.00 -1.09 6.75
C GLY A 143 -3.18 0.00 6.06
N HIS A 144 -3.76 0.75 5.12
CA HIS A 144 -3.04 1.80 4.39
C HIS A 144 -2.55 2.94 5.30
N ASP A 145 -3.18 3.18 6.42
CA ASP A 145 -2.72 4.08 7.49
C ASP A 145 -1.38 3.63 8.10
N LEU A 146 -1.21 2.32 8.33
CA LEU A 146 0.07 1.74 8.74
C LEU A 146 1.11 1.84 7.62
N HIS A 147 0.72 1.54 6.38
CA HIS A 147 1.63 1.64 5.22
C HIS A 147 2.16 3.06 5.07
N MET A 148 1.30 4.08 5.12
CA MET A 148 1.68 5.49 5.07
C MET A 148 2.57 5.90 6.24
N THR A 149 2.31 5.39 7.43
CA THR A 149 3.14 5.66 8.61
C THR A 149 4.55 5.13 8.45
N VAL A 150 4.71 3.88 8.00
CA VAL A 150 6.02 3.26 7.72
C VAL A 150 6.73 3.99 6.57
N PHE A 151 6.00 4.38 5.55
CA PHE A 151 6.50 5.16 4.43
C PHE A 151 7.07 6.52 4.89
N LEU A 152 6.36 7.27 5.73
CA LEU A 152 6.85 8.53 6.30
C LEU A 152 8.06 8.32 7.21
N GLY A 153 8.05 7.27 8.04
CA GLY A 153 9.20 6.88 8.86
C GLY A 153 10.44 6.60 7.99
N THR A 154 10.26 5.85 6.90
CA THR A 154 11.31 5.57 5.91
C THR A 154 11.82 6.85 5.26
N ALA A 155 10.92 7.76 4.87
CA ALA A 155 11.30 9.05 4.29
C ALA A 155 12.16 9.88 5.23
N ARG A 156 11.77 9.99 6.50
CA ARG A 156 12.51 10.72 7.55
C ARG A 156 13.90 10.11 7.78
N MET A 157 13.99 8.77 7.85
CA MET A 157 15.28 8.08 8.01
C MET A 157 16.20 8.29 6.83
N LEU A 158 15.72 8.16 5.60
CA LEU A 158 16.53 8.41 4.40
C LEU A 158 17.00 9.86 4.32
N GLY A 159 16.18 10.83 4.70
CA GLY A 159 16.55 12.24 4.80
C GLY A 159 17.64 12.52 5.84
N GLN A 160 17.62 11.81 6.99
CA GLN A 160 18.59 11.94 8.07
C GLN A 160 19.92 11.19 7.80
N LEU A 161 19.91 10.17 6.95
CA LEU A 161 21.04 9.26 6.73
C LEU A 161 21.70 9.47 5.36
N LYS A 162 21.69 10.70 4.82
CA LYS A 162 22.28 11.03 3.50
C LYS A 162 23.76 10.68 3.38
N ASP A 163 24.47 10.62 4.49
CA ASP A 163 25.87 10.20 4.57
C ASP A 163 26.09 8.69 4.37
N ARG A 164 25.02 7.89 4.35
CA ARG A 164 25.07 6.41 4.29
C ARG A 164 24.57 5.82 2.97
N TRP A 165 24.09 6.62 2.05
CA TRP A 165 23.61 6.17 0.75
C TRP A 165 23.87 7.19 -0.35
N SER A 166 23.81 6.74 -1.60
CA SER A 166 23.85 7.61 -2.78
C SER A 166 22.88 7.12 -3.84
N GLY A 167 22.43 8.02 -4.72
CA GLY A 167 21.44 7.76 -5.75
C GLY A 167 20.24 8.69 -5.63
N THR A 168 19.10 8.24 -6.15
CA THR A 168 17.84 8.98 -6.10
C THR A 168 16.75 8.13 -5.46
N VAL A 169 16.09 8.67 -4.44
CA VAL A 169 14.88 8.08 -3.87
C VAL A 169 13.67 8.82 -4.41
N VAL A 170 12.69 8.06 -4.90
CA VAL A 170 11.38 8.58 -5.30
C VAL A 170 10.31 7.90 -4.48
N LEU A 171 9.58 8.67 -3.70
CA LEU A 171 8.51 8.21 -2.84
C LEU A 171 7.17 8.48 -3.52
N ILE A 172 6.30 7.47 -3.55
CA ILE A 172 5.00 7.53 -4.22
C ILE A 172 3.89 7.26 -3.20
N GLY A 173 3.05 8.28 -2.94
CA GLY A 173 1.74 8.10 -2.34
C GLY A 173 0.72 7.86 -3.45
N GLN A 174 0.28 6.61 -3.62
CA GLN A 174 -0.66 6.23 -4.66
C GLN A 174 -2.10 6.35 -4.14
N PRO A 175 -2.97 7.15 -4.80
CA PRO A 175 -4.39 7.20 -4.46
C PRO A 175 -5.15 6.02 -5.09
N ALA A 176 -6.40 5.82 -4.69
CA ALA A 176 -7.39 4.94 -5.33
C ALA A 176 -6.84 3.54 -5.66
N GLU A 177 -6.23 2.89 -4.68
CA GLU A 177 -5.75 1.51 -4.79
C GLU A 177 -6.93 0.55 -4.79
N GLU A 178 -7.88 0.74 -3.88
CA GLU A 178 -9.06 -0.12 -3.67
C GLU A 178 -10.04 -0.12 -4.87
N THR A 179 -9.96 0.88 -5.72
CA THR A 179 -10.73 0.95 -6.98
C THR A 179 -9.89 0.69 -8.23
N VAL A 180 -8.63 0.25 -8.05
CA VAL A 180 -7.68 -0.15 -9.11
C VAL A 180 -7.41 0.97 -10.15
N GLY A 181 -7.65 2.23 -9.78
CA GLY A 181 -7.55 3.37 -10.72
C GLY A 181 -6.31 4.25 -10.57
N GLY A 182 -5.79 4.37 -9.34
CA GLY A 182 -4.81 5.38 -8.99
C GLY A 182 -3.45 5.21 -9.62
N ALA A 183 -2.91 4.00 -9.65
CA ALA A 183 -1.62 3.72 -10.29
C ALA A 183 -1.67 4.09 -11.78
N GLN A 184 -2.75 3.70 -12.47
CA GLN A 184 -2.94 4.01 -13.88
C GLN A 184 -3.09 5.52 -14.12
N ALA A 185 -3.79 6.25 -13.22
CA ALA A 185 -3.89 7.70 -13.28
C ALA A 185 -2.52 8.37 -13.14
N MET A 186 -1.67 7.91 -12.24
CA MET A 186 -0.30 8.42 -12.08
C MET A 186 0.58 8.10 -13.31
N LEU A 187 0.45 6.91 -13.90
CA LEU A 187 1.16 6.56 -15.13
C LEU A 187 0.73 7.44 -16.31
N ARG A 188 -0.57 7.71 -16.48
CA ARG A 188 -1.07 8.64 -17.52
C ARG A 188 -0.55 10.07 -17.32
N ALA A 189 -0.41 10.52 -16.08
CA ALA A 189 0.19 11.82 -15.77
C ALA A 189 1.69 11.89 -16.03
N GLY A 190 2.31 10.78 -16.43
CA GLY A 190 3.72 10.70 -16.81
C GLY A 190 4.67 10.38 -15.65
N LEU A 191 4.29 9.51 -14.73
CA LEU A 191 5.13 9.12 -13.59
C LEU A 191 6.56 8.74 -14.01
N PHE A 192 6.71 7.92 -15.06
CA PHE A 192 8.03 7.47 -15.53
C PHE A 192 8.63 8.32 -16.66
N THR A 193 7.99 9.45 -17.01
CA THR A 193 8.52 10.40 -18.00
C THR A 193 8.88 11.75 -17.39
N ARG A 194 8.23 12.13 -16.30
CA ARG A 194 8.50 13.38 -15.56
C ARG A 194 9.48 13.19 -14.41
N PHE A 195 9.60 11.98 -13.89
CA PHE A 195 10.49 11.60 -12.79
C PHE A 195 11.50 10.56 -13.28
N PRO A 196 12.62 10.36 -12.55
CA PRO A 196 13.62 9.35 -12.91
C PRO A 196 12.99 7.97 -13.09
N LYS A 197 13.34 7.25 -14.14
CA LYS A 197 12.87 5.88 -14.30
C LYS A 197 13.48 5.00 -13.19
N PRO A 198 12.67 4.15 -12.50
CA PRO A 198 13.19 3.33 -11.41
C PRO A 198 14.09 2.19 -11.90
N ASP A 199 15.18 1.96 -11.18
CA ASP A 199 15.95 0.72 -11.24
C ASP A 199 15.36 -0.34 -10.32
N TYR A 200 14.79 0.09 -9.18
CA TYR A 200 14.14 -0.76 -8.18
C TYR A 200 12.86 -0.11 -7.68
N VAL A 201 11.85 -0.94 -7.39
CA VAL A 201 10.59 -0.49 -6.76
C VAL A 201 10.34 -1.35 -5.54
N LEU A 202 10.04 -0.73 -4.42
CA LEU A 202 9.71 -1.37 -3.16
C LEU A 202 8.31 -0.95 -2.71
N ALA A 203 7.55 -1.91 -2.21
CA ALA A 203 6.29 -1.68 -1.52
C ALA A 203 6.17 -2.72 -0.41
N LEU A 204 5.37 -2.45 0.60
CA LEU A 204 5.01 -3.40 1.64
C LEU A 204 3.50 -3.41 1.82
N HIS A 205 2.99 -4.52 2.34
CA HIS A 205 1.61 -4.64 2.77
C HIS A 205 1.58 -5.36 4.12
N ASP A 206 0.78 -4.89 5.07
CA ASP A 206 0.52 -5.62 6.30
C ASP A 206 -0.32 -6.88 6.03
N THR A 207 -0.26 -7.85 6.89
CA THR A 207 -1.06 -9.07 6.78
C THR A 207 -1.23 -9.75 8.13
N SER A 208 -2.42 -10.24 8.39
CA SER A 208 -2.70 -11.06 9.58
C SER A 208 -2.06 -12.47 9.53
N ALA A 209 -1.56 -12.89 8.37
CA ALA A 209 -0.92 -14.21 8.19
C ALA A 209 0.53 -14.26 8.70
N VAL A 210 1.16 -13.10 8.96
CA VAL A 210 2.54 -13.01 9.45
C VAL A 210 2.54 -12.42 10.86
N PRO A 211 3.20 -13.06 11.85
CA PRO A 211 3.28 -12.52 13.21
C PRO A 211 3.91 -11.13 13.25
N ALA A 212 3.43 -10.27 14.17
CA ALA A 212 3.99 -8.93 14.38
C ALA A 212 5.51 -8.96 14.62
N GLY A 213 6.21 -8.00 14.04
CA GLY A 213 7.69 -7.95 14.08
C GLY A 213 8.39 -8.88 13.08
N LYS A 214 7.65 -9.52 12.19
CA LYS A 214 8.18 -10.33 11.08
C LYS A 214 7.83 -9.70 9.74
N VAL A 215 8.73 -9.90 8.77
CA VAL A 215 8.52 -9.56 7.36
C VAL A 215 8.68 -10.83 6.56
N SER A 216 7.80 -11.06 5.59
CA SER A 216 7.91 -12.18 4.65
C SER A 216 8.08 -11.66 3.23
N TRP A 217 8.77 -12.45 2.42
CA TRP A 217 8.96 -12.20 0.99
C TRP A 217 9.21 -13.54 0.27
N HIS A 218 8.98 -13.57 -1.02
CA HIS A 218 9.41 -14.70 -1.85
C HIS A 218 9.82 -14.22 -3.24
N ALA A 219 10.64 -15.01 -3.92
CA ALA A 219 11.01 -14.76 -5.30
C ALA A 219 9.85 -15.11 -6.26
N GLY A 220 9.68 -14.33 -7.31
CA GLY A 220 8.64 -14.51 -8.30
C GLY A 220 7.37 -13.72 -8.01
N PRO A 221 6.24 -14.03 -8.67
CA PRO A 221 4.98 -13.34 -8.48
C PRO A 221 4.48 -13.45 -7.04
N LEU A 222 4.19 -12.32 -6.40
CA LEU A 222 3.65 -12.24 -5.04
C LEU A 222 2.16 -11.90 -5.04
N LEU A 223 1.73 -11.01 -5.94
CA LEU A 223 0.35 -10.56 -6.07
C LEU A 223 -0.19 -10.91 -7.46
N ALA A 224 -1.49 -11.15 -7.56
CA ALA A 224 -2.19 -11.35 -8.82
C ALA A 224 -2.74 -10.01 -9.36
N GLY A 225 -3.05 -9.97 -10.65
CA GLY A 225 -3.91 -8.93 -11.19
C GLY A 225 -5.34 -9.08 -10.70
N ALA A 226 -6.09 -7.98 -10.65
CA ALA A 226 -7.50 -7.96 -10.27
C ALA A 226 -8.33 -7.23 -11.32
N ASP A 227 -9.53 -7.77 -11.60
CA ASP A 227 -10.54 -7.14 -12.43
C ASP A 227 -11.87 -7.11 -11.66
N SER A 228 -12.60 -6.00 -11.75
CA SER A 228 -13.94 -5.85 -11.21
C SER A 228 -14.97 -5.93 -12.32
N VAL A 229 -16.04 -6.71 -12.09
CA VAL A 229 -17.12 -6.90 -13.07
C VAL A 229 -18.46 -6.65 -12.40
N ASP A 230 -19.24 -5.73 -12.97
CA ASP A 230 -20.63 -5.49 -12.58
C ASP A 230 -21.58 -6.18 -13.54
N ILE A 231 -22.46 -7.06 -13.00
CA ILE A 231 -23.42 -7.82 -13.78
C ILE A 231 -24.82 -7.36 -13.41
N THR A 232 -25.55 -6.78 -14.36
CA THR A 232 -26.96 -6.42 -14.20
C THR A 232 -27.86 -7.47 -14.85
N VAL A 233 -28.61 -8.20 -14.05
CA VAL A 233 -29.59 -9.17 -14.52
C VAL A 233 -30.98 -8.54 -14.61
N ARG A 234 -31.52 -8.46 -15.81
CA ARG A 234 -32.85 -7.88 -16.06
C ARG A 234 -33.89 -8.96 -16.29
N GLY A 235 -35.00 -8.87 -15.59
CA GLY A 235 -36.13 -9.74 -15.75
C GLY A 235 -37.45 -8.97 -15.83
N TYR A 236 -38.56 -9.68 -15.81
CA TYR A 236 -39.88 -9.09 -15.63
C TYR A 236 -40.68 -9.92 -14.63
N GLY A 237 -41.45 -9.21 -13.79
CA GLY A 237 -42.25 -9.83 -12.73
C GLY A 237 -43.48 -10.54 -13.27
N GLY A 238 -44.06 -11.41 -12.43
CA GLY A 238 -45.27 -12.13 -12.68
C GLY A 238 -45.95 -12.52 -11.36
N HIS A 239 -47.12 -13.11 -11.45
CA HIS A 239 -47.84 -13.67 -10.27
C HIS A 239 -47.01 -14.83 -9.68
N GLY A 240 -46.76 -14.83 -8.38
CA GLY A 240 -45.93 -15.86 -7.72
C GLY A 240 -46.40 -17.30 -7.91
N ALA A 241 -47.72 -17.52 -8.11
CA ALA A 241 -48.28 -18.83 -8.42
C ALA A 241 -48.33 -19.19 -9.93
N ALA A 242 -47.81 -18.26 -10.78
CA ALA A 242 -47.73 -18.46 -12.23
C ALA A 242 -46.30 -18.16 -12.74
N PRO A 243 -45.27 -18.90 -12.26
CA PRO A 243 -43.87 -18.61 -12.53
C PRO A 243 -43.52 -18.66 -14.03
N GLN A 244 -44.22 -19.45 -14.82
CA GLN A 244 -44.05 -19.54 -16.27
C GLN A 244 -44.36 -18.23 -17.03
N ALA A 245 -45.07 -17.28 -16.39
CA ALA A 245 -45.45 -16.01 -16.99
C ALA A 245 -44.41 -14.89 -16.72
N GLY A 246 -43.35 -15.17 -15.99
CA GLY A 246 -42.32 -14.23 -15.62
C GLY A 246 -40.91 -14.65 -16.05
N LYS A 247 -39.95 -13.74 -15.88
CA LYS A 247 -38.51 -14.04 -15.89
C LYS A 247 -37.91 -13.56 -14.58
N TYR A 248 -37.45 -14.49 -13.77
CA TYR A 248 -37.04 -14.23 -12.40
C TYR A 248 -35.55 -13.83 -12.33
N PRO A 249 -35.21 -12.57 -12.20
CA PRO A 249 -33.83 -12.13 -12.21
C PRO A 249 -33.02 -12.68 -11.01
N ILE A 250 -33.67 -12.90 -9.86
CA ILE A 250 -33.05 -13.50 -8.67
C ILE A 250 -32.57 -14.92 -8.96
N VAL A 251 -33.38 -15.76 -9.60
CA VAL A 251 -32.97 -17.14 -9.95
C VAL A 251 -31.83 -17.11 -10.96
N ILE A 252 -31.95 -16.31 -12.02
CA ILE A 252 -30.92 -16.17 -13.04
C ILE A 252 -29.60 -15.68 -12.44
N ALA A 253 -29.64 -14.65 -11.60
CA ALA A 253 -28.46 -14.14 -10.93
C ALA A 253 -27.83 -15.18 -10.00
N SER A 254 -28.62 -15.95 -9.28
CA SER A 254 -28.13 -17.04 -8.41
C SER A 254 -27.43 -18.14 -9.23
N GLU A 255 -27.98 -18.53 -10.38
CA GLU A 255 -27.36 -19.49 -11.30
C GLU A 255 -26.03 -18.96 -11.85
N ILE A 256 -25.96 -17.66 -12.19
CA ILE A 256 -24.71 -17.00 -12.61
C ILE A 256 -23.66 -17.09 -11.48
N VAL A 257 -24.03 -16.80 -10.23
CA VAL A 257 -23.10 -16.91 -9.09
C VAL A 257 -22.54 -18.32 -8.98
N VAL A 258 -23.37 -19.34 -9.08
CA VAL A 258 -22.94 -20.76 -9.03
C VAL A 258 -22.06 -21.12 -10.22
N ALA A 259 -22.43 -20.69 -11.43
CA ALA A 259 -21.66 -20.95 -12.65
C ALA A 259 -20.28 -20.31 -12.60
N LEU A 260 -20.14 -19.08 -12.09
CA LEU A 260 -18.86 -18.40 -11.93
C LEU A 260 -17.87 -19.18 -11.05
N GLN A 261 -18.35 -19.95 -10.05
CA GLN A 261 -17.47 -20.78 -9.22
C GLN A 261 -16.84 -21.94 -10.00
N THR A 262 -17.46 -22.37 -11.10
CA THR A 262 -16.90 -23.45 -11.93
C THR A 262 -15.66 -23.02 -12.72
N ILE A 263 -15.47 -21.73 -12.97
CA ILE A 263 -14.27 -21.20 -13.62
C ILE A 263 -13.02 -21.68 -12.86
N VAL A 264 -12.94 -21.40 -11.54
CA VAL A 264 -11.80 -21.81 -10.73
C VAL A 264 -11.70 -23.31 -10.60
N SER A 265 -12.83 -24.01 -10.41
CA SER A 265 -12.83 -25.44 -10.10
C SER A 265 -12.72 -26.35 -11.33
N ARG A 266 -13.03 -25.86 -12.55
CA ARG A 266 -13.15 -26.70 -13.75
C ARG A 266 -12.43 -26.17 -14.99
N GLU A 267 -12.21 -24.83 -15.07
CA GLU A 267 -11.65 -24.19 -16.28
C GLU A 267 -10.17 -23.80 -16.08
N MET A 268 -9.77 -23.55 -14.83
CA MET A 268 -8.40 -23.11 -14.52
C MET A 268 -7.48 -24.29 -14.22
N ASP A 269 -6.22 -24.17 -14.60
CA ASP A 269 -5.17 -25.08 -14.14
C ASP A 269 -5.01 -24.95 -12.62
N PRO A 270 -5.12 -26.05 -11.83
CA PRO A 270 -5.01 -26.00 -10.38
C PRO A 270 -3.63 -25.54 -9.87
N GLN A 271 -2.62 -25.46 -10.74
CA GLN A 271 -1.31 -24.89 -10.39
C GLN A 271 -1.24 -23.36 -10.54
N LEU A 272 -2.24 -22.74 -11.16
CA LEU A 272 -2.32 -21.29 -11.35
C LEU A 272 -3.22 -20.69 -10.26
N PRO A 273 -2.72 -19.76 -9.43
CA PRO A 273 -3.54 -19.08 -8.45
C PRO A 273 -4.59 -18.21 -9.15
N THR A 274 -5.84 -18.61 -8.99
CA THR A 274 -6.99 -17.90 -9.57
C THR A 274 -8.11 -17.83 -8.55
N VAL A 275 -8.71 -16.65 -8.40
CA VAL A 275 -9.82 -16.41 -7.47
C VAL A 275 -10.97 -15.76 -8.21
N VAL A 276 -12.19 -16.22 -7.96
CA VAL A 276 -13.44 -15.57 -8.38
C VAL A 276 -14.31 -15.37 -7.15
N THR A 277 -14.56 -14.11 -6.81
CA THR A 277 -15.36 -13.73 -5.64
C THR A 277 -16.56 -12.91 -6.09
N VAL A 278 -17.75 -13.27 -5.66
CA VAL A 278 -18.94 -12.43 -5.76
C VAL A 278 -19.05 -11.65 -4.45
N GLY A 279 -18.59 -10.41 -4.47
CA GLY A 279 -18.49 -9.57 -3.28
C GLY A 279 -19.81 -8.88 -2.89
N SER A 280 -20.75 -8.76 -3.83
CA SER A 280 -22.02 -8.07 -3.62
C SER A 280 -23.12 -8.72 -4.46
N PHE A 281 -24.32 -8.79 -3.90
CA PHE A 281 -25.52 -9.33 -4.56
C PHE A 281 -26.75 -8.57 -4.03
N HIS A 282 -27.46 -7.83 -4.90
CA HIS A 282 -28.60 -6.98 -4.51
C HIS A 282 -29.82 -7.22 -5.37
#